data_a1e9f33f779a1a521bb48f4d86a72a62
#
_entry.id   a1e9f33f779a1a521bb48f4d86a72a62
#
_cell.length_a   1.000
_cell.length_b   1.000
_cell.length_c   1.000
_cell.angle_alpha   90.00
_cell.angle_beta   90.00
_cell.angle_gamma   90.00
#
_symmetry.space_group_name_H-M   'P 1'
#
loop_
_entity.id
_entity.type
_entity.pdbx_description
1 polymer ?
#
loop_
_entity_poly.entity_id
_entity_poly.type
_entity_poly.pdbx_seq_one_letter_code
_entity_poly.pdbx_strand_id
1 'polypeptide(L)'
;MKHTRLIISLLIPLIIWLLPLAWIPLEGITVIEQRVIAIFLFAALSWVLEPIPIYTTSLAIILLELITLSDKGLVFLQSDEADYGRALRYQDILGTFASPIIILFLGGFFLAMAATKYRLDQNLARVLLAPFGQKPKYVMLGVMLITAVFSMFMSNTATTAMMLSIITPVLALLGPNDKGKIGLLLSVPVAANIGGIGTPIGTPPNAVALKYLTGENTIGFGEWMGFAVPYVAVLMAIGWVLLITLYPTEKQRIALEVKGRWLRHSKAYVVYATFVVTILLWLTDFWHGMNAYIVAMIPVTVFSVTGIITKSDLQKISWDVLWLVSGGIALGFALDETGLASRLIGSIDFTALSPLVIMGVASIGAALMANFMSNTATANLLLPLMAVXXXXXXXXXXXXXXXXXP
;
A
#
# COMPACT_ATOMS: atom_id res chain seq x y z
N MET A 1 18.94 23.29 -3.47
CA MET A 1 17.59 22.75 -3.20
C MET A 1 17.61 21.46 -2.36
N LYS A 2 18.39 20.43 -2.71
CA LYS A 2 18.43 19.17 -1.94
C LYS A 2 18.91 19.38 -0.50
N HIS A 3 19.97 20.16 -0.31
CA HIS A 3 20.48 20.47 1.05
C HIS A 3 19.46 21.24 1.90
N THR A 4 18.74 22.20 1.28
CA THR A 4 17.70 22.97 1.99
C THR A 4 16.57 22.05 2.49
N ARG A 5 16.11 21.13 1.64
CA ARG A 5 15.08 20.15 1.99
C ARG A 5 15.54 19.25 3.15
N LEU A 6 16.80 18.80 3.12
CA LEU A 6 17.37 17.98 4.19
C LEU A 6 17.44 18.77 5.50
N ILE A 7 17.89 20.02 5.44
CA ILE A 7 17.96 20.89 6.64
C ILE A 7 16.56 21.06 7.25
N ILE A 8 15.54 21.33 6.44
CA ILE A 8 14.16 21.49 6.92
C ILE A 8 13.68 20.20 7.58
N SER A 9 13.92 19.05 6.92
CA SER A 9 13.48 17.74 7.42
C SER A 9 14.16 17.31 8.72
N LEU A 10 15.33 17.88 9.04
CA LEU A 10 16.06 17.59 10.28
C LEU A 10 15.82 18.67 11.35
N LEU A 11 15.86 19.95 10.95
CA LEU A 11 15.83 21.07 11.90
C LEU A 11 14.48 21.18 12.60
N ILE A 12 13.37 21.06 11.87
CA ILE A 12 12.03 21.19 12.47
C ILE A 12 11.79 20.08 13.51
N PRO A 13 12.02 18.80 13.21
CA PRO A 13 11.91 17.75 14.23
C PRO A 13 12.86 17.98 15.43
N LEU A 14 14.09 18.43 15.17
CA LEU A 14 15.05 18.70 16.24
C LEU A 14 14.56 19.82 17.15
N ILE A 15 13.96 20.88 16.60
CA ILE A 15 13.36 21.96 17.40
C ILE A 15 12.29 21.38 18.32
N ILE A 16 11.35 20.57 17.77
CA ILE A 16 10.28 19.94 18.56
C ILE A 16 10.88 19.07 19.68
N TRP A 17 11.91 18.30 19.35
CA TRP A 17 12.61 17.45 20.32
C TRP A 17 13.18 18.24 21.51
N LEU A 18 13.73 19.44 21.23
CA LEU A 18 14.43 20.26 22.23
C LEU A 18 13.50 21.24 22.96
N LEU A 19 12.23 21.37 22.57
CA LEU A 19 11.29 22.27 23.25
C LEU A 19 11.00 21.77 24.67
N PRO A 20 10.84 22.69 25.64
CA PRO A 20 10.30 22.29 26.94
C PRO A 20 8.91 21.68 26.78
N LEU A 21 8.61 20.60 27.51
CA LEU A 21 7.29 19.91 27.43
C LEU A 21 6.13 20.91 27.63
N ALA A 22 6.30 21.87 28.54
CA ALA A 22 5.29 22.88 28.89
C ALA A 22 4.88 23.76 27.68
N TRP A 23 5.68 23.80 26.61
CA TRP A 23 5.39 24.62 25.44
C TRP A 23 4.58 23.86 24.39
N ILE A 24 4.43 22.54 24.56
CA ILE A 24 3.64 21.71 23.65
C ILE A 24 2.18 21.75 24.12
N PRO A 25 1.22 22.16 23.25
CA PRO A 25 -0.16 22.37 23.69
C PRO A 25 -0.95 21.05 23.79
N LEU A 26 -0.41 20.08 24.55
CA LEU A 26 -1.03 18.77 24.81
C LEU A 26 -0.89 18.48 26.30
N GLU A 27 -1.98 18.50 27.03
CA GLU A 27 -1.98 18.27 28.47
C GLU A 27 -1.43 16.88 28.82
N GLY A 28 -0.47 16.85 29.75
CA GLY A 28 0.11 15.62 30.27
C GLY A 28 1.01 14.90 29.27
N ILE A 29 1.51 15.58 28.26
CA ILE A 29 2.43 14.98 27.29
C ILE A 29 3.72 14.51 27.99
N THR A 30 4.24 13.36 27.54
CA THR A 30 5.47 12.79 28.08
C THR A 30 6.65 13.04 27.15
N VAL A 31 7.88 12.86 27.67
CA VAL A 31 9.12 12.97 26.87
C VAL A 31 9.10 11.97 25.69
N ILE A 32 8.65 10.75 25.96
CA ILE A 32 8.54 9.71 24.91
C ILE A 32 7.58 10.17 23.79
N GLU A 33 6.39 10.68 24.17
CA GLU A 33 5.41 11.18 23.19
C GLU A 33 5.98 12.36 22.38
N GLN A 34 6.70 13.27 23.01
CA GLN A 34 7.37 14.40 22.33
C GLN A 34 8.35 13.88 21.28
N ARG A 35 9.14 12.86 21.62
CA ARG A 35 10.07 12.23 20.67
C ARG A 35 9.34 11.57 19.51
N VAL A 36 8.20 10.92 19.77
CA VAL A 36 7.36 10.35 18.70
C VAL A 36 6.87 11.46 17.77
N ILE A 37 6.44 12.62 18.30
CA ILE A 37 6.04 13.77 17.48
C ILE A 37 7.22 14.20 16.58
N ALA A 38 8.41 14.31 17.14
CA ALA A 38 9.61 14.71 16.39
C ALA A 38 9.90 13.69 15.25
N ILE A 39 9.83 12.39 15.55
CA ILE A 39 10.05 11.34 14.55
C ILE A 39 8.94 11.38 13.48
N PHE A 40 7.69 11.59 13.88
CA PHE A 40 6.56 11.72 12.94
C PHE A 40 6.76 12.89 11.98
N LEU A 41 7.19 14.05 12.51
CA LEU A 41 7.47 15.23 11.69
C LEU A 41 8.67 14.99 10.76
N PHE A 42 9.71 14.30 11.24
CA PHE A 42 10.84 13.89 10.42
C PHE A 42 10.34 13.01 9.24
N ALA A 43 9.49 12.03 9.55
CA ALA A 43 8.91 11.13 8.55
C ALA A 43 8.09 11.92 7.51
N ALA A 44 7.17 12.76 7.99
CA ALA A 44 6.29 13.55 7.13
C ALA A 44 7.08 14.48 6.21
N LEU A 45 7.99 15.26 6.78
CA LEU A 45 8.81 16.20 6.01
C LEU A 45 9.73 15.47 5.02
N SER A 46 10.33 14.35 5.45
CA SER A 46 11.23 13.60 4.57
C SER A 46 10.49 12.90 3.44
N TRP A 47 9.27 12.39 3.68
CA TRP A 47 8.46 11.77 2.62
C TRP A 47 7.85 12.82 1.67
N VAL A 48 7.56 14.05 2.14
CA VAL A 48 7.03 15.14 1.29
C VAL A 48 8.15 15.79 0.47
N LEU A 49 9.27 16.12 1.12
CA LEU A 49 10.35 16.89 0.49
C LEU A 49 11.36 16.00 -0.27
N GLU A 50 11.36 14.71 0.02
CA GLU A 50 12.25 13.70 -0.59
C GLU A 50 13.73 14.12 -0.64
N PRO A 51 14.32 14.57 0.49
CA PRO A 51 15.75 14.86 0.50
C PRO A 51 16.61 13.59 0.40
N ILE A 52 16.07 12.47 0.86
CA ILE A 52 16.63 11.11 0.80
C ILE A 52 15.57 10.16 0.22
N PRO A 53 15.96 8.98 -0.31
CA PRO A 53 14.97 8.03 -0.82
C PRO A 53 13.93 7.67 0.24
N ILE A 54 12.67 7.49 -0.19
CA ILE A 54 11.54 7.28 0.73
C ILE A 54 11.75 6.07 1.65
N TYR A 55 12.34 4.97 1.15
CA TYR A 55 12.63 3.78 1.97
C TYR A 55 13.75 4.06 2.99
N THR A 56 14.69 4.95 2.67
CA THR A 56 15.76 5.36 3.60
C THR A 56 15.17 6.12 4.79
N THR A 57 14.16 6.97 4.54
CA THR A 57 13.40 7.63 5.62
C THR A 57 12.83 6.59 6.59
N SER A 58 12.25 5.51 6.05
CA SER A 58 11.68 4.43 6.87
C SER A 58 12.72 3.74 7.75
N LEU A 59 13.91 3.46 7.20
CA LEU A 59 15.01 2.88 7.97
C LEU A 59 15.47 3.86 9.07
N ALA A 60 15.52 5.16 8.75
CA ALA A 60 15.89 6.18 9.72
C ALA A 60 14.84 6.30 10.85
N ILE A 61 13.54 6.17 10.52
CA ILE A 61 12.47 6.15 11.53
C ILE A 61 12.72 5.01 12.52
N ILE A 62 12.92 3.79 12.04
CA ILE A 62 13.14 2.62 12.89
C ILE A 62 14.39 2.81 13.75
N LEU A 63 15.49 3.33 13.16
CA LEU A 63 16.71 3.60 13.91
C LEU A 63 16.49 4.66 15.00
N LEU A 64 15.80 5.76 14.67
CA LEU A 64 15.49 6.81 15.64
C LEU A 64 14.63 6.27 16.79
N GLU A 65 13.63 5.44 16.50
CA GLU A 65 12.81 4.80 17.52
C GLU A 65 13.67 3.90 18.43
N LEU A 66 14.53 3.08 17.83
CA LEU A 66 15.41 2.19 18.61
C LEU A 66 16.35 2.96 19.53
N ILE A 67 16.92 4.07 19.05
CA ILE A 67 17.90 4.87 19.82
C ILE A 67 17.20 5.66 20.91
N THR A 68 16.01 6.21 20.63
CA THR A 68 15.45 7.30 21.47
C THR A 68 14.17 6.93 22.23
N LEU A 69 13.46 5.88 21.79
CA LEU A 69 12.20 5.46 22.41
C LEU A 69 12.30 4.10 23.09
N SER A 70 13.34 3.28 22.76
CA SER A 70 13.33 1.89 23.22
C SER A 70 13.94 1.76 24.62
N ASP A 71 13.53 0.68 25.28
CA ASP A 71 14.04 0.24 26.59
C ASP A 71 15.54 -0.11 26.58
N LYS A 72 16.14 -0.24 25.41
CA LYS A 72 17.56 -0.54 25.21
C LYS A 72 18.25 0.48 24.32
N GLY A 73 17.66 1.68 24.25
CA GLY A 73 18.26 2.81 23.51
C GLY A 73 19.40 3.46 24.28
N LEU A 74 19.72 4.69 23.91
CA LEU A 74 20.81 5.44 24.57
C LEU A 74 20.48 5.71 26.04
N VAL A 75 21.31 5.21 26.94
CA VAL A 75 21.08 5.27 28.41
C VAL A 75 20.90 6.72 28.89
N PHE A 76 21.70 7.66 28.36
CA PHE A 76 21.62 9.06 28.78
C PHE A 76 20.34 9.77 28.30
N LEU A 77 19.57 9.14 27.42
CA LEU A 77 18.26 9.64 27.00
C LEU A 77 17.12 9.04 27.83
N GLN A 78 17.41 8.06 28.68
CA GLN A 78 16.42 7.41 29.53
C GLN A 78 16.30 8.14 30.86
N SER A 79 15.12 8.11 31.48
CA SER A 79 14.85 8.74 32.76
C SER A 79 13.80 7.95 33.54
N ASP A 80 13.87 7.99 34.84
CA ASP A 80 12.86 7.41 35.74
C ASP A 80 11.86 8.48 36.23
N GLU A 81 11.92 9.69 35.68
CA GLU A 81 11.00 10.78 36.05
C GLU A 81 9.56 10.47 35.56
N ALA A 82 8.58 10.97 36.31
CA ALA A 82 7.17 10.69 36.05
C ALA A 82 6.70 11.16 34.67
N ASP A 83 7.30 12.23 34.15
CA ASP A 83 6.95 12.80 32.85
C ASP A 83 7.69 12.15 31.67
N TYR A 84 8.56 11.18 31.94
CA TYR A 84 9.32 10.51 30.88
C TYR A 84 8.39 9.70 29.94
N GLY A 85 7.43 8.97 30.51
CA GLY A 85 6.54 8.11 29.76
C GLY A 85 7.07 6.66 29.67
N ARG A 86 6.40 5.85 28.89
CA ARG A 86 6.71 4.41 28.76
C ARG A 86 7.63 4.15 27.56
N ALA A 87 8.81 3.61 27.82
CA ALA A 87 9.74 3.19 26.78
C ALA A 87 9.17 1.96 26.04
N LEU A 88 9.42 1.89 24.74
CA LEU A 88 8.99 0.77 23.90
C LEU A 88 10.00 -0.37 23.99
N ARG A 89 9.51 -1.62 23.85
CA ARG A 89 10.41 -2.77 23.79
C ARG A 89 11.12 -2.79 22.45
N TYR A 90 12.45 -2.85 22.44
CA TYR A 90 13.21 -2.86 21.18
C TYR A 90 12.84 -4.03 20.27
N GLN A 91 12.45 -5.20 20.87
CA GLN A 91 12.03 -6.37 20.08
C GLN A 91 10.79 -6.07 19.24
N ASP A 92 9.86 -5.28 19.80
CA ASP A 92 8.61 -4.95 19.09
C ASP A 92 8.88 -3.99 17.93
N ILE A 93 9.79 -3.01 18.14
CA ILE A 93 10.22 -2.10 17.07
C ILE A 93 10.91 -2.91 15.94
N LEU A 94 11.86 -3.79 16.30
CA LEU A 94 12.53 -4.64 15.30
C LEU A 94 11.56 -5.63 14.65
N GLY A 95 10.55 -6.07 15.39
CA GLY A 95 9.52 -6.98 14.91
C GLY A 95 8.74 -6.43 13.72
N THR A 96 8.75 -5.10 13.52
CA THR A 96 8.06 -4.47 12.37
C THR A 96 8.64 -4.93 11.04
N PHE A 97 9.92 -5.33 10.99
CA PHE A 97 10.54 -5.91 9.79
C PHE A 97 9.97 -7.27 9.42
N ALA A 98 9.41 -8.00 10.39
CA ALA A 98 8.84 -9.34 10.19
C ALA A 98 7.33 -9.33 10.44
N SER A 99 6.69 -8.18 10.31
CA SER A 99 5.24 -8.06 10.41
C SER A 99 4.54 -9.04 9.44
N PRO A 100 3.42 -9.65 9.83
CA PRO A 100 2.64 -10.48 8.89
C PRO A 100 2.34 -9.79 7.56
N ILE A 101 2.18 -8.47 7.57
CA ILE A 101 1.95 -7.67 6.36
C ILE A 101 3.16 -7.78 5.40
N ILE A 102 4.37 -7.74 5.94
CA ILE A 102 5.61 -7.92 5.14
C ILE A 102 5.63 -9.30 4.49
N ILE A 103 5.21 -10.33 5.23
CA ILE A 103 5.13 -11.71 4.71
C ILE A 103 4.08 -11.81 3.58
N LEU A 104 2.94 -11.12 3.74
CA LEU A 104 1.89 -11.08 2.71
C LEU A 104 2.44 -10.49 1.40
N PHE A 105 3.16 -9.36 1.47
CA PHE A 105 3.82 -8.75 0.30
C PHE A 105 4.85 -9.68 -0.31
N LEU A 106 5.66 -10.33 0.54
CA LEU A 106 6.69 -11.24 0.06
C LEU A 106 6.06 -12.37 -0.78
N GLY A 107 4.95 -12.95 -0.29
CA GLY A 107 4.18 -13.95 -1.04
C GLY A 107 3.71 -13.43 -2.39
N GLY A 108 3.15 -12.20 -2.42
CA GLY A 108 2.73 -11.54 -3.65
C GLY A 108 3.88 -11.32 -4.62
N PHE A 109 5.05 -10.87 -4.12
CA PHE A 109 6.25 -10.66 -4.96
C PHE A 109 6.75 -11.97 -5.54
N PHE A 110 6.74 -13.06 -4.76
CA PHE A 110 7.12 -14.39 -5.25
C PHE A 110 6.18 -14.86 -6.37
N LEU A 111 4.86 -14.67 -6.17
CA LEU A 111 3.86 -15.02 -7.20
C LEU A 111 4.09 -14.22 -8.49
N ALA A 112 4.22 -12.89 -8.37
CA ALA A 112 4.43 -12.00 -9.50
C ALA A 112 5.70 -12.36 -10.27
N MET A 113 6.80 -12.56 -9.54
CA MET A 113 8.10 -12.89 -10.13
C MET A 113 8.07 -14.23 -10.86
N ALA A 114 7.45 -15.25 -10.24
CA ALA A 114 7.31 -16.59 -10.88
C ALA A 114 6.40 -16.50 -12.10
N ALA A 115 5.30 -15.76 -12.02
CA ALA A 115 4.37 -15.55 -13.14
C ALA A 115 5.10 -14.94 -14.34
N THR A 116 5.90 -13.90 -14.11
CA THR A 116 6.67 -13.24 -15.18
C THR A 116 7.77 -14.17 -15.73
N LYS A 117 8.52 -14.82 -14.84
CA LYS A 117 9.63 -15.72 -15.23
C LYS A 117 9.15 -16.89 -16.09
N TYR A 118 7.94 -17.37 -15.81
CA TYR A 118 7.35 -18.52 -16.53
C TYR A 118 6.27 -18.11 -17.52
N ARG A 119 6.20 -16.80 -17.86
CA ARG A 119 5.33 -16.22 -18.91
C ARG A 119 3.84 -16.47 -18.67
N LEU A 120 3.45 -16.70 -17.42
CA LEU A 120 2.03 -16.88 -17.06
C LEU A 120 1.26 -15.59 -17.36
N ASP A 121 1.82 -14.44 -16.95
CA ASP A 121 1.25 -13.11 -17.16
C ASP A 121 0.98 -12.83 -18.65
N GLN A 122 1.99 -13.04 -19.51
CA GLN A 122 1.86 -12.80 -20.96
C GLN A 122 0.83 -13.72 -21.61
N ASN A 123 0.82 -14.99 -21.21
CA ASN A 123 -0.12 -15.97 -21.77
C ASN A 123 -1.54 -15.70 -21.31
N LEU A 124 -1.73 -15.31 -20.04
CA LEU A 124 -3.05 -14.90 -19.54
C LEU A 124 -3.54 -13.64 -20.28
N ALA A 125 -2.65 -12.64 -20.44
CA ALA A 125 -2.99 -11.42 -21.19
C ALA A 125 -3.46 -11.75 -22.60
N ARG A 126 -2.75 -12.66 -23.30
CA ARG A 126 -3.11 -13.07 -24.66
C ARG A 126 -4.51 -13.71 -24.72
N VAL A 127 -4.79 -14.62 -23.78
CA VAL A 127 -6.08 -15.33 -23.75
C VAL A 127 -7.21 -14.36 -23.37
N LEU A 128 -6.98 -13.53 -22.39
CA LEU A 128 -8.00 -12.63 -21.86
C LEU A 128 -8.29 -11.44 -22.78
N LEU A 129 -7.32 -10.99 -23.61
CA LEU A 129 -7.52 -9.90 -24.57
C LEU A 129 -8.31 -10.33 -25.80
N ALA A 130 -8.25 -11.61 -26.17
CA ALA A 130 -8.86 -12.12 -27.41
C ALA A 130 -10.35 -11.75 -27.58
N PRO A 131 -11.21 -11.83 -26.54
CA PRO A 131 -12.65 -11.52 -26.68
C PRO A 131 -12.97 -10.07 -27.02
N PHE A 132 -12.04 -9.13 -26.79
CA PHE A 132 -12.30 -7.68 -26.97
C PHE A 132 -12.27 -7.23 -28.42
N GLY A 133 -11.85 -8.10 -29.34
CA GLY A 133 -11.88 -7.83 -30.77
C GLY A 133 -10.90 -6.74 -31.22
N GLN A 134 -11.30 -5.97 -32.23
CA GLN A 134 -10.40 -4.99 -32.88
C GLN A 134 -10.91 -3.54 -32.82
N LYS A 135 -12.10 -3.29 -32.26
CA LYS A 135 -12.61 -1.92 -32.15
C LYS A 135 -11.82 -1.19 -31.06
N PRO A 136 -11.25 -0.01 -31.35
CA PRO A 136 -10.31 0.66 -30.42
C PRO A 136 -10.85 0.82 -28.99
N LYS A 137 -12.13 1.21 -28.84
CA LYS A 137 -12.74 1.39 -27.52
C LYS A 137 -12.78 0.10 -26.71
N TYR A 138 -13.02 -1.05 -27.37
CA TYR A 138 -13.05 -2.35 -26.68
C TYR A 138 -11.64 -2.90 -26.45
N VAL A 139 -10.71 -2.62 -27.38
CA VAL A 139 -9.28 -2.94 -27.16
C VAL A 139 -8.78 -2.22 -25.91
N MET A 140 -9.09 -0.90 -25.79
CA MET A 140 -8.72 -0.12 -24.59
C MET A 140 -9.38 -0.71 -23.33
N LEU A 141 -10.67 -1.06 -23.40
CA LEU A 141 -11.37 -1.68 -22.25
C LEU A 141 -10.68 -3.00 -21.86
N GLY A 142 -10.37 -3.85 -22.83
CA GLY A 142 -9.67 -5.12 -22.59
C GLY A 142 -8.31 -4.91 -21.94
N VAL A 143 -7.51 -3.98 -22.47
CA VAL A 143 -6.21 -3.60 -21.90
C VAL A 143 -6.38 -3.13 -20.46
N MET A 144 -7.36 -2.25 -20.20
CA MET A 144 -7.62 -1.73 -18.86
C MET A 144 -8.04 -2.84 -17.89
N LEU A 145 -9.02 -3.66 -18.28
CA LEU A 145 -9.53 -4.74 -17.40
C LEU A 145 -8.43 -5.73 -17.04
N ILE A 146 -7.62 -6.11 -18.02
CA ILE A 146 -6.56 -7.10 -17.80
C ILE A 146 -5.43 -6.48 -16.97
N THR A 147 -5.09 -5.22 -17.25
CA THR A 147 -4.13 -4.47 -16.41
C THR A 147 -4.62 -4.43 -14.96
N ALA A 148 -5.89 -4.12 -14.74
CA ALA A 148 -6.46 -4.08 -13.39
C ALA A 148 -6.38 -5.44 -12.70
N VAL A 149 -6.75 -6.54 -13.41
CA VAL A 149 -6.68 -7.89 -12.85
C VAL A 149 -5.25 -8.25 -12.44
N PHE A 150 -4.26 -7.97 -13.30
CA PHE A 150 -2.86 -8.24 -12.94
C PHE A 150 -2.39 -7.37 -11.77
N SER A 151 -2.81 -6.10 -11.76
CA SER A 151 -2.40 -5.17 -10.69
C SER A 151 -3.01 -5.53 -9.34
N MET A 152 -4.05 -6.34 -9.30
CA MET A 152 -4.58 -6.91 -8.06
C MET A 152 -3.56 -7.84 -7.37
N PHE A 153 -2.66 -8.46 -8.14
CA PHE A 153 -1.74 -9.49 -7.62
C PHE A 153 -0.26 -9.18 -7.88
N MET A 154 0.02 -8.08 -8.59
CA MET A 154 1.38 -7.62 -8.92
C MET A 154 1.47 -6.13 -8.64
N SER A 155 2.67 -5.61 -8.41
CA SER A 155 2.81 -4.16 -8.21
C SER A 155 2.33 -3.38 -9.43
N ASN A 156 1.74 -2.20 -9.20
CA ASN A 156 1.26 -1.30 -10.27
C ASN A 156 2.36 -1.03 -11.29
N THR A 157 3.60 -0.83 -10.82
CA THR A 157 4.76 -0.54 -11.67
C THR A 157 5.09 -1.72 -12.58
N ALA A 158 5.18 -2.93 -12.01
CA ALA A 158 5.50 -4.14 -12.78
C ALA A 158 4.40 -4.43 -13.82
N THR A 159 3.14 -4.31 -13.41
CA THR A 159 1.98 -4.50 -14.29
C THR A 159 1.99 -3.48 -15.44
N THR A 160 2.25 -2.20 -15.10
CA THR A 160 2.34 -1.13 -16.10
C THR A 160 3.44 -1.42 -17.11
N ALA A 161 4.64 -1.78 -16.64
CA ALA A 161 5.78 -2.08 -17.53
C ALA A 161 5.45 -3.27 -18.46
N MET A 162 4.88 -4.33 -17.92
CA MET A 162 4.48 -5.51 -18.70
C MET A 162 3.44 -5.16 -19.76
N MET A 163 2.37 -4.46 -19.37
CA MET A 163 1.28 -4.10 -20.29
C MET A 163 1.72 -3.08 -21.34
N LEU A 164 2.61 -2.14 -20.98
CA LEU A 164 3.19 -1.21 -21.95
C LEU A 164 3.97 -1.97 -23.03
N SER A 165 4.71 -3.02 -22.63
CA SER A 165 5.43 -3.84 -23.63
C SER A 165 4.47 -4.54 -24.59
N ILE A 166 3.29 -4.93 -24.10
CA ILE A 166 2.25 -5.61 -24.91
C ILE A 166 1.60 -4.61 -25.90
N ILE A 167 1.32 -3.37 -25.46
CA ILE A 167 0.62 -2.39 -26.32
C ILE A 167 1.57 -1.58 -27.22
N THR A 168 2.90 -1.61 -26.97
CA THR A 168 3.87 -0.83 -27.76
C THR A 168 3.73 -1.08 -29.28
N PRO A 169 3.60 -2.32 -29.77
CA PRO A 169 3.37 -2.54 -31.22
C PRO A 169 2.08 -1.88 -31.73
N VAL A 170 1.04 -1.82 -30.89
CA VAL A 170 -0.23 -1.16 -31.25
C VAL A 170 -0.04 0.36 -31.30
N LEU A 171 0.70 0.94 -30.35
CA LEU A 171 1.01 2.37 -30.33
C LEU A 171 1.75 2.80 -31.61
N ALA A 172 2.58 1.90 -32.15
CA ALA A 172 3.31 2.16 -33.41
C ALA A 172 2.40 2.20 -34.65
N LEU A 173 1.23 1.55 -34.59
CA LEU A 173 0.25 1.56 -35.69
C LEU A 173 -0.60 2.84 -35.72
N LEU A 174 -0.64 3.57 -34.61
CA LEU A 174 -1.38 4.83 -34.49
C LEU A 174 -0.52 5.97 -35.01
N GLY A 175 -1.15 6.90 -35.74
CA GLY A 175 -0.46 8.06 -36.30
C GLY A 175 0.19 8.94 -35.22
N PRO A 176 1.20 9.74 -35.57
CA PRO A 176 1.88 10.58 -34.57
C PRO A 176 0.96 11.60 -33.91
N ASN A 177 -0.10 12.01 -34.60
CA ASN A 177 -1.04 13.03 -34.11
C ASN A 177 -2.37 12.40 -33.62
N ASP A 178 -2.50 11.07 -33.63
CA ASP A 178 -3.71 10.37 -33.19
C ASP A 178 -3.82 10.45 -31.65
N LYS A 179 -4.83 11.14 -31.15
CA LYS A 179 -5.09 11.28 -29.70
C LYS A 179 -5.30 9.94 -29.03
N GLY A 180 -5.81 8.94 -29.73
CA GLY A 180 -5.99 7.58 -29.20
C GLY A 180 -4.69 6.94 -28.75
N LYS A 181 -3.55 7.37 -29.28
CA LYS A 181 -2.22 6.94 -28.83
C LYS A 181 -1.99 7.34 -27.36
N ILE A 182 -2.33 8.58 -27.02
CA ILE A 182 -2.23 9.09 -25.64
C ILE A 182 -3.23 8.35 -24.74
N GLY A 183 -4.47 8.19 -25.20
CA GLY A 183 -5.50 7.48 -24.44
C GLY A 183 -5.11 6.05 -24.10
N LEU A 184 -4.60 5.31 -25.10
CA LEU A 184 -4.17 3.93 -24.89
C LEU A 184 -2.94 3.86 -23.98
N LEU A 185 -2.01 4.80 -24.11
CA LEU A 185 -0.84 4.87 -23.22
C LEU A 185 -1.26 5.13 -21.76
N LEU A 186 -2.15 6.12 -21.55
CA LEU A 186 -2.63 6.46 -20.21
C LEU A 186 -3.52 5.38 -19.60
N SER A 187 -4.22 4.59 -20.45
CA SER A 187 -5.15 3.56 -19.97
C SER A 187 -4.44 2.53 -19.08
N VAL A 188 -3.15 2.25 -19.33
CA VAL A 188 -2.39 1.25 -18.58
C VAL A 188 -2.11 1.70 -17.15
N PRO A 189 -1.41 2.83 -16.89
CA PRO A 189 -1.16 3.23 -15.49
C PRO A 189 -2.45 3.59 -14.74
N VAL A 190 -3.45 4.14 -15.41
CA VAL A 190 -4.76 4.41 -14.79
C VAL A 190 -5.37 3.09 -14.31
N ALA A 191 -5.42 2.09 -15.18
CA ALA A 191 -5.98 0.78 -14.84
C ALA A 191 -5.14 0.06 -13.78
N ALA A 192 -3.82 0.20 -13.81
CA ALA A 192 -2.94 -0.42 -12.80
C ALA A 192 -3.21 0.17 -11.42
N ASN A 193 -3.33 1.49 -11.33
CA ASN A 193 -3.61 2.16 -10.04
C ASN A 193 -5.00 1.80 -9.50
N ILE A 194 -6.02 1.82 -10.36
CA ILE A 194 -7.38 1.43 -9.98
C ILE A 194 -7.42 -0.04 -9.57
N GLY A 195 -6.81 -0.92 -10.39
CA GLY A 195 -6.79 -2.37 -10.14
C GLY A 195 -6.11 -2.73 -8.82
N GLY A 196 -5.03 -2.01 -8.48
CA GLY A 196 -4.31 -2.23 -7.23
C GLY A 196 -5.17 -2.10 -5.98
N ILE A 197 -6.30 -1.39 -6.06
CA ILE A 197 -7.25 -1.25 -4.93
C ILE A 197 -7.94 -2.61 -4.64
N GLY A 198 -8.07 -3.46 -5.65
CA GLY A 198 -8.94 -4.64 -5.64
C GLY A 198 -8.58 -5.74 -4.64
N THR A 199 -7.32 -5.83 -4.20
CA THR A 199 -6.89 -6.83 -3.22
C THR A 199 -5.98 -6.21 -2.17
N PRO A 200 -5.83 -6.86 -1.01
CA PRO A 200 -4.90 -6.38 0.03
C PRO A 200 -3.45 -6.23 -0.44
N ILE A 201 -3.01 -7.04 -1.41
CA ILE A 201 -1.62 -7.07 -1.88
C ILE A 201 -1.40 -6.23 -3.16
N GLY A 202 -2.46 -5.71 -3.77
CA GLY A 202 -2.36 -4.99 -5.04
C GLY A 202 -1.57 -3.69 -4.93
N THR A 203 -1.62 -3.04 -3.75
CA THR A 203 -0.85 -1.81 -3.51
C THR A 203 -0.53 -1.68 -2.02
N PRO A 204 0.66 -1.12 -1.66
CA PRO A 204 1.07 -1.05 -0.25
C PRO A 204 0.08 -0.35 0.70
N PRO A 205 -0.58 0.75 0.33
CA PRO A 205 -1.57 1.37 1.23
C PRO A 205 -2.65 0.41 1.74
N ASN A 206 -3.12 -0.51 0.90
CA ASN A 206 -4.15 -1.48 1.29
C ASN A 206 -3.66 -2.36 2.46
N ALA A 207 -2.46 -2.89 2.32
CA ALA A 207 -1.90 -3.78 3.35
C ALA A 207 -1.55 -3.00 4.63
N VAL A 208 -1.11 -1.74 4.51
CA VAL A 208 -0.92 -0.89 5.69
C VAL A 208 -2.26 -0.71 6.43
N ALA A 209 -3.37 -0.55 5.69
CA ALA A 209 -4.70 -0.43 6.30
C ALA A 209 -5.08 -1.69 7.09
N LEU A 210 -4.70 -2.88 6.60
CA LEU A 210 -5.00 -4.14 7.30
C LEU A 210 -4.41 -4.19 8.71
N LYS A 211 -3.31 -3.49 8.96
CA LYS A 211 -2.71 -3.43 10.31
C LYS A 211 -3.71 -2.90 11.35
N TYR A 212 -4.57 -1.98 10.91
CA TYR A 212 -5.52 -1.30 11.81
C TYR A 212 -6.90 -1.96 11.83
N LEU A 213 -7.10 -2.98 10.98
CA LEU A 213 -8.34 -3.74 10.91
C LEU A 213 -8.13 -5.07 11.66
N THR A 214 -8.22 -5.00 12.99
CA THR A 214 -7.92 -6.12 13.89
C THR A 214 -9.11 -6.43 14.81
N GLY A 215 -9.05 -7.56 15.50
CA GLY A 215 -10.09 -7.99 16.42
C GLY A 215 -11.39 -8.24 15.67
N GLU A 216 -12.48 -7.64 16.13
CA GLU A 216 -13.80 -7.76 15.51
C GLU A 216 -13.90 -7.08 14.15
N ASN A 217 -12.97 -6.19 13.85
CA ASN A 217 -12.91 -5.45 12.58
C ASN A 217 -11.95 -6.10 11.58
N THR A 218 -11.44 -7.29 11.87
CA THR A 218 -10.56 -8.01 10.95
C THR A 218 -11.29 -8.31 9.65
N ILE A 219 -10.68 -7.94 8.53
CA ILE A 219 -11.25 -8.17 7.19
C ILE A 219 -10.38 -9.23 6.49
N GLY A 220 -11.02 -10.30 6.03
CA GLY A 220 -10.36 -11.35 5.26
C GLY A 220 -10.01 -10.89 3.86
N PHE A 221 -9.15 -11.67 3.18
CA PHE A 221 -8.74 -11.36 1.81
C PHE A 221 -9.95 -11.33 0.86
N GLY A 222 -10.82 -12.35 0.97
CA GLY A 222 -12.04 -12.43 0.16
C GLY A 222 -13.04 -11.31 0.48
N GLU A 223 -13.16 -10.95 1.76
CA GLU A 223 -14.04 -9.84 2.19
C GLU A 223 -13.56 -8.51 1.61
N TRP A 224 -12.24 -8.26 1.66
CA TRP A 224 -11.68 -7.04 1.02
C TRP A 224 -12.10 -6.99 -0.44
N MET A 225 -11.92 -8.09 -1.17
CA MET A 225 -12.30 -8.14 -2.59
C MET A 225 -13.79 -7.94 -2.78
N GLY A 226 -14.62 -8.41 -1.85
CA GLY A 226 -16.08 -8.30 -1.91
C GLY A 226 -16.57 -6.86 -2.03
N PHE A 227 -15.93 -5.90 -1.36
CA PHE A 227 -16.28 -4.48 -1.49
C PHE A 227 -15.37 -3.74 -2.47
N ALA A 228 -14.09 -4.11 -2.56
CA ALA A 228 -13.13 -3.37 -3.38
C ALA A 228 -13.31 -3.62 -4.89
N VAL A 229 -13.60 -4.86 -5.29
CA VAL A 229 -13.75 -5.20 -6.73
C VAL A 229 -14.94 -4.48 -7.37
N PRO A 230 -16.14 -4.43 -6.75
CA PRO A 230 -17.21 -3.59 -7.30
C PRO A 230 -16.82 -2.11 -7.43
N TYR A 231 -16.11 -1.56 -6.43
CA TYR A 231 -15.61 -0.18 -6.48
C TYR A 231 -14.63 0.00 -7.64
N VAL A 232 -13.68 -0.94 -7.81
CA VAL A 232 -12.74 -0.96 -8.94
C VAL A 232 -13.51 -0.97 -10.27
N ALA A 233 -14.56 -1.80 -10.38
CA ALA A 233 -15.35 -1.90 -11.61
C ALA A 233 -15.99 -0.55 -11.98
N VAL A 234 -16.53 0.17 -10.99
CA VAL A 234 -17.13 1.50 -11.19
C VAL A 234 -16.04 2.49 -11.65
N LEU A 235 -14.90 2.54 -10.95
CA LEU A 235 -13.80 3.44 -11.31
C LEU A 235 -13.24 3.12 -12.71
N MET A 236 -13.15 1.82 -13.05
CA MET A 236 -12.71 1.38 -14.37
C MET A 236 -13.67 1.86 -15.47
N ALA A 237 -14.97 1.75 -15.23
CA ALA A 237 -15.97 2.22 -16.20
C ALA A 237 -15.86 3.75 -16.40
N ILE A 238 -15.70 4.50 -15.30
CA ILE A 238 -15.52 5.96 -15.36
C ILE A 238 -14.22 6.29 -16.12
N GLY A 239 -13.10 5.65 -15.75
CA GLY A 239 -11.81 5.88 -16.39
C GLY A 239 -11.83 5.55 -17.88
N TRP A 240 -12.47 4.44 -18.25
CA TRP A 240 -12.63 4.04 -19.64
C TRP A 240 -13.43 5.07 -20.44
N VAL A 241 -14.60 5.50 -19.92
CA VAL A 241 -15.45 6.50 -20.58
C VAL A 241 -14.66 7.82 -20.74
N LEU A 242 -13.97 8.26 -19.69
CA LEU A 242 -13.15 9.47 -19.75
C LEU A 242 -12.08 9.38 -20.84
N LEU A 243 -11.35 8.27 -20.88
CA LEU A 243 -10.23 8.11 -21.82
C LEU A 243 -10.71 8.05 -23.27
N ILE A 244 -11.81 7.32 -23.55
CA ILE A 244 -12.32 7.24 -24.94
C ILE A 244 -12.94 8.58 -25.41
N THR A 245 -13.46 9.39 -24.48
CA THR A 245 -14.03 10.71 -24.83
C THR A 245 -12.98 11.80 -24.98
N LEU A 246 -11.97 11.81 -24.09
CA LEU A 246 -10.91 12.83 -24.12
C LEU A 246 -9.85 12.54 -25.21
N TYR A 247 -9.63 11.25 -25.52
CA TYR A 247 -8.58 10.83 -26.43
C TYR A 247 -9.15 9.87 -27.49
N PRO A 248 -10.07 10.36 -28.34
CA PRO A 248 -10.62 9.51 -29.41
C PRO A 248 -9.54 9.20 -30.46
N THR A 249 -9.62 7.99 -31.04
CA THR A 249 -8.75 7.59 -32.15
C THR A 249 -9.50 7.70 -33.48
N GLU A 250 -8.76 8.03 -34.52
CA GLU A 250 -9.26 8.06 -35.91
C GLU A 250 -9.30 6.65 -36.53
N LYS A 251 -8.57 5.70 -35.95
CA LYS A 251 -8.54 4.33 -36.45
C LYS A 251 -9.86 3.61 -36.18
N GLN A 252 -10.34 2.88 -37.17
CA GLN A 252 -11.55 2.06 -37.04
C GLN A 252 -11.28 0.67 -36.48
N ARG A 253 -10.05 0.17 -36.68
CA ARG A 253 -9.63 -1.14 -36.18
C ARG A 253 -8.18 -1.09 -35.69
N ILE A 254 -7.94 -1.75 -34.58
CA ILE A 254 -6.63 -1.94 -33.98
C ILE A 254 -6.45 -3.43 -33.72
N ALA A 255 -5.52 -4.08 -34.41
CA ALA A 255 -5.21 -5.49 -34.17
C ALA A 255 -4.17 -5.60 -33.03
N LEU A 256 -4.59 -6.08 -31.89
CA LEU A 256 -3.69 -6.33 -30.76
C LEU A 256 -3.30 -7.81 -30.79
N GLU A 257 -2.11 -8.09 -31.31
CA GLU A 257 -1.55 -9.43 -31.36
C GLU A 257 -0.55 -9.64 -30.23
N VAL A 258 -0.99 -10.31 -29.19
CA VAL A 258 -0.10 -10.66 -28.06
C VAL A 258 0.52 -12.02 -28.39
N LYS A 259 1.83 -12.00 -28.61
CA LYS A 259 2.59 -13.22 -28.87
C LYS A 259 2.91 -13.89 -27.53
N GLY A 260 2.64 -15.19 -27.47
CA GLY A 260 2.94 -15.97 -26.26
C GLY A 260 2.73 -17.45 -26.51
N ARG A 261 3.42 -18.27 -25.77
CA ARG A 261 3.30 -19.71 -25.84
C ARG A 261 3.46 -20.30 -24.44
N TRP A 262 2.47 -21.11 -24.04
CA TRP A 262 2.52 -21.77 -22.73
C TRP A 262 3.77 -22.65 -22.63
N LEU A 263 4.52 -22.46 -21.56
CA LEU A 263 5.65 -23.33 -21.25
C LEU A 263 5.09 -24.67 -20.73
N ARG A 264 5.60 -25.78 -21.26
CA ARG A 264 5.10 -27.12 -20.95
C ARG A 264 6.22 -27.99 -20.37
N HIS A 265 6.63 -27.64 -19.14
CA HIS A 265 7.62 -28.43 -18.39
C HIS A 265 7.27 -28.35 -16.90
N SER A 266 7.82 -29.26 -16.10
CA SER A 266 7.43 -29.47 -14.71
C SER A 266 7.40 -28.19 -13.88
N LYS A 267 8.45 -27.36 -13.95
CA LYS A 267 8.51 -26.11 -13.17
C LYS A 267 7.40 -25.13 -13.57
N ALA A 268 7.05 -25.05 -14.86
CA ALA A 268 5.97 -24.19 -15.31
C ALA A 268 4.63 -24.64 -14.73
N TYR A 269 4.37 -25.96 -14.72
CA TYR A 269 3.14 -26.49 -14.11
C TYR A 269 3.07 -26.23 -12.61
N VAL A 270 4.23 -26.30 -11.91
CA VAL A 270 4.29 -25.94 -10.48
C VAL A 270 3.90 -24.48 -10.30
N VAL A 271 4.42 -23.57 -11.17
CA VAL A 271 4.07 -22.13 -11.07
C VAL A 271 2.58 -21.94 -11.29
N TYR A 272 2.02 -22.54 -12.35
CA TYR A 272 0.59 -22.38 -12.68
C TYR A 272 -0.30 -22.91 -11.55
N ALA A 273 0.03 -24.10 -11.03
CA ALA A 273 -0.73 -24.72 -9.94
C ALA A 273 -0.64 -23.89 -8.66
N THR A 274 0.59 -23.49 -8.27
CA THR A 274 0.78 -22.69 -7.05
C THR A 274 0.06 -21.35 -7.14
N PHE A 275 0.11 -20.69 -8.31
CA PHE A 275 -0.58 -19.42 -8.53
C PHE A 275 -2.09 -19.59 -8.32
N VAL A 276 -2.70 -20.58 -8.97
CA VAL A 276 -4.14 -20.84 -8.86
C VAL A 276 -4.51 -21.22 -7.42
N VAL A 277 -3.76 -22.15 -6.80
CA VAL A 277 -4.04 -22.62 -5.44
C VAL A 277 -3.94 -21.45 -4.44
N THR A 278 -2.90 -20.63 -4.53
CA THR A 278 -2.73 -19.50 -3.60
C THR A 278 -3.91 -18.52 -3.72
N ILE A 279 -4.30 -18.16 -4.95
CA ILE A 279 -5.44 -17.25 -5.15
C ILE A 279 -6.74 -17.88 -4.63
N LEU A 280 -6.98 -19.15 -4.93
CA LEU A 280 -8.17 -19.84 -4.43
C LEU A 280 -8.21 -19.86 -2.90
N LEU A 281 -7.08 -20.13 -2.25
CA LEU A 281 -7.00 -20.12 -0.79
C LEU A 281 -7.24 -18.72 -0.23
N TRP A 282 -6.75 -17.66 -0.87
CA TRP A 282 -7.06 -16.29 -0.44
C TRP A 282 -8.54 -15.94 -0.60
N LEU A 283 -9.19 -16.46 -1.67
CA LEU A 283 -10.61 -16.16 -1.96
C LEU A 283 -11.56 -16.98 -1.08
N THR A 284 -11.12 -18.10 -0.52
CA THR A 284 -11.96 -19.02 0.23
C THR A 284 -11.55 -19.11 1.71
N ASP A 285 -10.89 -18.05 2.23
CA ASP A 285 -10.45 -18.00 3.63
C ASP A 285 -11.60 -18.23 4.61
N PHE A 286 -12.82 -17.79 4.26
CA PHE A 286 -14.05 -18.01 5.05
C PHE A 286 -14.38 -19.49 5.22
N TRP A 287 -13.89 -20.37 4.35
CA TRP A 287 -14.20 -21.81 4.36
C TRP A 287 -13.15 -22.62 5.14
N HIS A 288 -11.87 -22.36 4.89
CA HIS A 288 -10.79 -23.17 5.51
C HIS A 288 -10.16 -22.50 6.74
N GLY A 289 -10.46 -21.22 6.99
CA GLY A 289 -10.00 -20.50 8.19
C GLY A 289 -8.52 -20.15 8.22
N MET A 290 -7.74 -20.45 7.16
CA MET A 290 -6.33 -20.02 7.12
C MET A 290 -6.24 -18.54 6.87
N ASN A 291 -5.43 -17.88 7.70
CA ASN A 291 -5.16 -16.45 7.53
C ASN A 291 -4.36 -16.20 6.25
N ALA A 292 -4.62 -15.07 5.58
CA ALA A 292 -3.97 -14.70 4.31
C ALA A 292 -2.44 -14.66 4.42
N TYR A 293 -1.90 -14.32 5.60
CA TYR A 293 -0.46 -14.26 5.84
C TYR A 293 0.18 -15.65 5.81
N ILE A 294 -0.54 -16.68 6.30
CA ILE A 294 -0.10 -18.07 6.26
C ILE A 294 -0.12 -18.56 4.81
N VAL A 295 -1.21 -18.30 4.09
CA VAL A 295 -1.35 -18.65 2.66
C VAL A 295 -0.20 -18.05 1.84
N ALA A 296 0.21 -16.82 2.14
CA ALA A 296 1.31 -16.13 1.46
C ALA A 296 2.64 -16.89 1.54
N MET A 297 2.84 -17.71 2.59
CA MET A 297 4.06 -18.51 2.73
C MET A 297 4.11 -19.70 1.75
N ILE A 298 2.96 -20.10 1.19
CA ILE A 298 2.92 -21.23 0.23
C ILE A 298 3.77 -20.94 -1.01
N PRO A 299 3.54 -19.85 -1.78
CA PRO A 299 4.38 -19.58 -2.94
C PRO A 299 5.84 -19.32 -2.55
N VAL A 300 6.12 -18.66 -1.41
CA VAL A 300 7.49 -18.41 -0.94
C VAL A 300 8.22 -19.76 -0.78
N THR A 301 7.59 -20.71 -0.08
CA THR A 301 8.20 -22.00 0.21
C THR A 301 8.29 -22.89 -1.05
N VAL A 302 7.17 -23.04 -1.78
CA VAL A 302 7.13 -23.92 -2.96
C VAL A 302 8.13 -23.47 -4.02
N PHE A 303 8.20 -22.18 -4.33
CA PHE A 303 9.09 -21.68 -5.38
C PHE A 303 10.56 -21.71 -4.96
N SER A 304 10.84 -21.62 -3.67
CA SER A 304 12.21 -21.76 -3.13
C SER A 304 12.66 -23.21 -3.18
N VAL A 305 11.84 -24.15 -2.67
CA VAL A 305 12.18 -25.59 -2.62
C VAL A 305 12.37 -26.16 -4.03
N THR A 306 11.54 -25.73 -4.99
CA THR A 306 11.59 -26.25 -6.37
C THR A 306 12.66 -25.53 -7.22
N GLY A 307 13.34 -24.52 -6.66
CA GLY A 307 14.34 -23.74 -7.41
C GLY A 307 13.74 -22.94 -8.56
N ILE A 308 12.47 -22.58 -8.45
CA ILE A 308 11.78 -21.67 -9.39
C ILE A 308 12.28 -20.25 -9.14
N ILE A 309 12.30 -19.84 -7.87
CA ILE A 309 12.92 -18.59 -7.42
C ILE A 309 14.29 -18.93 -6.88
N THR A 310 15.32 -18.30 -7.42
CA THR A 310 16.72 -18.53 -7.10
C THR A 310 17.29 -17.39 -6.27
N LYS A 311 18.52 -17.53 -5.77
CA LYS A 311 19.23 -16.48 -5.05
C LYS A 311 19.31 -15.18 -5.86
N SER A 312 19.52 -15.28 -7.18
CA SER A 312 19.57 -14.08 -8.02
C SER A 312 18.20 -13.41 -8.19
N ASP A 313 17.12 -14.18 -8.09
CA ASP A 313 15.77 -13.63 -8.13
C ASP A 313 15.45 -12.90 -6.81
N LEU A 314 15.91 -13.41 -5.67
CA LEU A 314 15.71 -12.76 -4.37
C LEU A 314 16.31 -11.34 -4.35
N GLN A 315 17.39 -11.10 -5.09
CA GLN A 315 18.02 -9.78 -5.19
C GLN A 315 17.14 -8.78 -5.96
N LYS A 316 16.17 -9.26 -6.75
CA LYS A 316 15.28 -8.44 -7.57
C LYS A 316 13.96 -8.12 -6.87
N ILE A 317 13.73 -8.67 -5.68
CA ILE A 317 12.55 -8.36 -4.87
C ILE A 317 12.59 -6.86 -4.53
N SER A 318 11.41 -6.24 -4.49
CA SER A 318 11.28 -4.82 -4.14
C SER A 318 11.46 -4.63 -2.63
N TRP A 319 12.69 -4.80 -2.14
CA TRP A 319 13.07 -4.62 -0.73
C TRP A 319 12.77 -3.22 -0.24
N ASP A 320 12.91 -2.23 -1.13
CA ASP A 320 12.59 -0.83 -0.87
C ASP A 320 11.12 -0.66 -0.44
N VAL A 321 10.19 -1.39 -1.07
CA VAL A 321 8.77 -1.37 -0.72
C VAL A 321 8.57 -2.00 0.67
N LEU A 322 9.22 -3.15 0.93
CA LEU A 322 9.11 -3.82 2.24
C LEU A 322 9.63 -2.92 3.36
N TRP A 323 10.78 -2.27 3.17
CA TRP A 323 11.34 -1.33 4.14
C TRP A 323 10.44 -0.11 4.32
N LEU A 324 9.87 0.41 3.24
CA LEU A 324 8.95 1.56 3.31
C LEU A 324 7.73 1.22 4.18
N VAL A 325 7.16 0.04 3.98
CA VAL A 325 6.00 -0.44 4.76
C VAL A 325 6.42 -0.69 6.22
N SER A 326 7.59 -1.30 6.45
CA SER A 326 8.09 -1.55 7.83
C SER A 326 8.23 -0.26 8.62
N GLY A 327 8.78 0.80 8.03
CA GLY A 327 8.92 2.10 8.70
C GLY A 327 7.56 2.72 9.03
N GLY A 328 6.58 2.58 8.15
CA GLY A 328 5.22 3.03 8.44
C GLY A 328 4.57 2.23 9.57
N ILE A 329 4.79 0.91 9.59
CA ILE A 329 4.31 0.05 10.68
C ILE A 329 4.97 0.45 12.02
N ALA A 330 6.28 0.72 12.00
CA ALA A 330 7.02 1.14 13.19
C ALA A 330 6.48 2.48 13.72
N LEU A 331 6.32 3.46 12.83
CA LEU A 331 5.78 4.77 13.20
C LEU A 331 4.37 4.65 13.80
N GLY A 332 3.51 3.85 13.17
CA GLY A 332 2.16 3.59 13.69
C GLY A 332 2.19 2.88 15.04
N PHE A 333 3.12 1.93 15.21
CA PHE A 333 3.33 1.22 16.49
C PHE A 333 3.75 2.21 17.60
N ALA A 334 4.68 3.12 17.29
CA ALA A 334 5.13 4.11 18.25
C ALA A 334 3.99 5.06 18.65
N LEU A 335 3.20 5.53 17.69
CA LEU A 335 2.04 6.41 17.96
C LEU A 335 1.02 5.73 18.89
N ASP A 336 0.76 4.47 18.65
CA ASP A 336 -0.26 3.69 19.37
C ASP A 336 0.22 3.30 20.77
N GLU A 337 1.39 2.66 20.88
CA GLU A 337 1.91 2.12 22.16
C GLU A 337 2.27 3.22 23.17
N THR A 338 2.64 4.40 22.71
CA THR A 338 2.93 5.53 23.61
C THR A 338 1.64 6.23 24.07
N GLY A 339 0.52 5.99 23.39
CA GLY A 339 -0.76 6.64 23.65
C GLY A 339 -0.92 7.99 22.97
N LEU A 340 0.10 8.43 22.22
CA LEU A 340 0.09 9.75 21.56
C LEU A 340 -1.08 9.89 20.58
N ALA A 341 -1.38 8.83 19.80
CA ALA A 341 -2.49 8.87 18.85
C ALA A 341 -3.83 9.13 19.57
N SER A 342 -4.07 8.44 20.69
CA SER A 342 -5.29 8.62 21.49
C SER A 342 -5.35 10.03 22.10
N ARG A 343 -4.22 10.55 22.57
CA ARG A 343 -4.13 11.92 23.12
C ARG A 343 -4.43 12.98 22.05
N LEU A 344 -3.86 12.85 20.88
CA LEU A 344 -4.07 13.78 19.76
C LEU A 344 -5.55 13.81 19.35
N ILE A 345 -6.17 12.64 19.23
CA ILE A 345 -7.57 12.55 18.83
C ILE A 345 -8.49 13.02 19.96
N GLY A 346 -8.16 12.69 21.21
CA GLY A 346 -8.90 13.15 22.37
C GLY A 346 -8.89 14.68 22.54
N SER A 347 -7.89 15.37 21.97
CA SER A 347 -7.82 16.83 22.01
C SER A 347 -8.72 17.50 20.97
N ILE A 348 -9.33 16.75 20.06
CA ILE A 348 -10.23 17.26 19.01
C ILE A 348 -11.65 16.74 19.26
N ASP A 349 -12.61 17.63 19.33
CA ASP A 349 -14.01 17.24 19.54
C ASP A 349 -14.62 16.79 18.20
N PHE A 350 -14.62 15.50 17.96
CA PHE A 350 -15.23 14.89 16.79
C PHE A 350 -16.71 14.58 16.96
N THR A 351 -17.28 14.79 18.18
CA THR A 351 -18.68 14.41 18.45
C THR A 351 -19.69 15.20 17.62
N ALA A 352 -19.30 16.39 17.17
CA ALA A 352 -20.13 17.24 16.32
C ALA A 352 -20.14 16.84 14.84
N LEU A 353 -19.26 15.89 14.43
CA LEU A 353 -19.08 15.53 13.02
C LEU A 353 -19.68 14.14 12.73
N SER A 354 -20.47 14.04 11.67
CA SER A 354 -20.97 12.73 11.24
C SER A 354 -19.82 11.88 10.67
N PRO A 355 -19.91 10.54 10.74
CA PRO A 355 -18.88 9.67 10.15
C PRO A 355 -18.63 9.95 8.67
N LEU A 356 -19.67 10.33 7.91
CA LEU A 356 -19.52 10.66 6.48
C LEU A 356 -18.66 11.92 6.28
N VAL A 357 -18.81 12.92 7.16
CA VAL A 357 -17.99 14.15 7.11
C VAL A 357 -16.54 13.80 7.42
N ILE A 358 -16.31 12.99 8.46
CA ILE A 358 -14.94 12.54 8.85
C ILE A 358 -14.31 11.80 7.67
N MET A 359 -15.03 10.85 7.07
CA MET A 359 -14.56 10.11 5.89
C MET A 359 -14.26 11.04 4.72
N GLY A 360 -15.13 12.01 4.45
CA GLY A 360 -14.94 12.98 3.38
C GLY A 360 -13.68 13.82 3.58
N VAL A 361 -13.51 14.38 4.78
CA VAL A 361 -12.34 15.21 5.14
C VAL A 361 -11.06 14.37 5.02
N ALA A 362 -11.06 13.13 5.57
CA ALA A 362 -9.93 12.23 5.50
C ALA A 362 -9.57 11.88 4.05
N SER A 363 -10.57 11.58 3.23
CA SER A 363 -10.37 11.24 1.81
C SER A 363 -9.81 12.43 1.03
N ILE A 364 -10.35 13.63 1.24
CA ILE A 364 -9.82 14.85 0.60
C ILE A 364 -8.40 15.12 1.06
N GLY A 365 -8.17 15.01 2.37
CA GLY A 365 -6.82 15.18 2.95
C GLY A 365 -5.82 14.20 2.34
N ALA A 366 -6.19 12.91 2.28
CA ALA A 366 -5.35 11.87 1.67
C ALA A 366 -5.08 12.17 0.18
N ALA A 367 -6.12 12.57 -0.56
CA ALA A 367 -5.97 12.91 -1.99
C ALA A 367 -5.03 14.11 -2.18
N LEU A 368 -5.17 15.14 -1.34
CA LEU A 368 -4.29 16.31 -1.41
C LEU A 368 -2.84 15.92 -1.09
N MET A 369 -2.62 15.15 -0.01
CA MET A 369 -1.27 14.69 0.37
C MET A 369 -0.64 13.82 -0.73
N ALA A 370 -1.44 12.92 -1.34
CA ALA A 370 -0.94 12.01 -2.38
C ALA A 370 -0.50 12.75 -3.65
N ASN A 371 -0.86 14.02 -3.82
CA ASN A 371 -0.32 14.83 -4.92
C ASN A 371 1.12 15.31 -4.66
N PHE A 372 1.56 15.28 -3.41
CA PHE A 372 2.89 15.78 -3.02
C PHE A 372 3.83 14.67 -2.55
N MET A 373 3.31 13.49 -2.24
CA MET A 373 4.10 12.37 -1.74
C MET A 373 3.53 11.05 -2.29
N SER A 374 4.24 9.95 -2.08
CA SER A 374 3.77 8.65 -2.55
C SER A 374 2.50 8.22 -1.79
N ASN A 375 1.65 7.41 -2.45
CA ASN A 375 0.43 6.86 -1.84
C ASN A 375 0.76 6.08 -0.55
N THR A 376 1.88 5.34 -0.54
CA THR A 376 2.30 4.56 0.63
C THR A 376 2.71 5.47 1.79
N ALA A 377 3.46 6.54 1.51
CA ALA A 377 3.83 7.51 2.54
C ALA A 377 2.59 8.20 3.12
N THR A 378 1.64 8.58 2.25
CA THR A 378 0.36 9.16 2.68
C THR A 378 -0.37 8.20 3.63
N ALA A 379 -0.48 6.92 3.25
CA ALA A 379 -1.14 5.90 4.06
C ALA A 379 -0.42 5.72 5.41
N ASN A 380 0.92 5.63 5.39
CA ASN A 380 1.72 5.46 6.61
C ASN A 380 1.54 6.62 7.61
N LEU A 381 1.32 7.84 7.10
CA LEU A 381 1.10 9.01 7.98
C LEU A 381 -0.34 9.11 8.48
N LEU A 382 -1.32 8.87 7.58
CA LEU A 382 -2.72 9.11 7.91
C LEU A 382 -3.39 7.93 8.63
N LEU A 383 -3.09 6.69 8.23
CA LEU A 383 -3.81 5.53 8.76
C LEU A 383 -3.67 5.35 10.28
N PRO A 384 -2.49 5.56 10.89
CA PRO A 384 -2.42 5.50 12.36
C PRO A 384 -3.39 6.47 13.03
N LEU A 385 -3.46 7.70 12.53
CA LEU A 385 -4.34 8.74 13.08
C LEU A 385 -5.80 8.40 12.79
N MET A 386 -6.11 7.95 11.60
CA MET A 386 -7.48 7.58 11.20
C MET A 386 -7.98 6.34 11.93
N ALA A 387 -7.11 5.42 12.24
CA ALA A 387 -7.48 4.20 13.00
C ALA A 387 -8.00 4.55 14.40
N VAL A 388 -7.35 5.46 15.07
CA VAL A 388 -7.84 5.96 16.36
C VAL A 388 -9.14 6.75 16.17
N UNK A 389 -9.24 7.47 15.18
CA UNK A 389 -10.43 8.20 14.90
C UNK A 389 -11.58 7.30 14.64
N UNK A 390 -11.31 6.14 14.15
CA UNK A 390 -12.25 5.20 13.90
C UNK A 390 -12.69 4.50 15.11
N UNK A 391 -11.74 4.31 15.92
CA UNK A 391 -11.94 3.69 17.19
C UNK A 391 -12.70 4.60 18.14
N UNK A 392 -12.50 5.78 18.00
CA UNK A 392 -13.16 6.75 18.80
C UNK A 392 -14.57 7.01 18.26
N UNK A 393 -14.65 6.94 17.06
CA UNK A 393 -15.93 7.11 16.51
C UNK A 393 -16.81 5.86 16.68
N UNK A 394 -16.18 4.81 16.81
CA UNK A 394 -16.80 3.61 17.08
C UNK A 394 -17.22 3.51 18.52
N UNK A 395 -16.38 3.94 19.24
CA UNK A 395 -16.60 4.05 20.64
C UNK A 395 -17.64 5.12 20.98
N UNK A 396 -17.61 6.06 20.23
CA UNK A 396 -18.59 7.07 20.38
C UNK A 396 -19.91 6.62 19.82
N UNK A 397 -19.84 5.92 18.92
CA UNK A 397 -21.00 5.38 18.37
C UNK A 397 -21.60 4.26 19.20
N UNK A 398 -20.77 3.61 19.75
CA UNK A 398 -21.17 2.62 20.72
C UNK A 398 -21.71 3.25 21.99
N UNK A 399 -21.10 4.16 22.29
CA UNK A 399 -21.54 4.91 23.43
C UNK A 399 -22.84 5.61 23.16
N UNK A 400 -22.89 6.03 22.06
CA UNK A 400 -24.14 6.65 21.72
C UNK A 400 -25.22 5.62 21.55
N UNK A 401 -24.86 4.58 21.18
CA UNK A 401 -25.80 3.56 21.08
C UNK A 401 -26.24 3.02 22.41
N UNK A 402 -25.33 2.98 23.17
CA UNK A 402 -25.59 2.60 24.52
C UNK A 402 -26.38 3.64 25.30
N UNK A 403 -26.21 4.62 24.91
CA UNK A 403 -26.94 5.67 25.52
C UNK A 403 -28.34 5.85 24.95
N UNK A 404 -28.42 5.28 23.95
CA UNK A 404 -29.69 5.34 23.38
C UNK A 404 -30.55 4.13 23.68
N UNK A 405 -29.94 3.34 24.22
CA UNK A 405 -30.66 2.24 24.62
C UNK A 405 -31.20 2.58 25.90
N PRO A 406 -32.77 2.28 26.35
CA PRO A 406 -33.43 2.51 27.64
C PRO A 406 -33.13 1.40 28.68
#